data_2d8c59710aee2ee59846effd66aeb8aa
#
_entry.id   2d8c59710aee2ee59846effd66aeb8aa
#
_cell.length_a   1.000
_cell.length_b   1.000
_cell.length_c   1.000
_cell.angle_alpha   90.00
_cell.angle_beta   90.00
_cell.angle_gamma   90.00
#
_symmetry.space_group_name_H-M   'P 1'
#
loop_
_entity.id
_entity.type
_entity.pdbx_description
1 polymer ?
#
loop_
_entity_poly.entity_id
_entity_poly.type
_entity_poly.pdbx_seq_one_letter_code
_entity_poly.pdbx_strand_id
1 'polypeptide(L)'
;TPPVGVNLFVAISIKIKKGLEVTLQEISRAVVPMIAACVAVLLIVTYIPITSTFLPKVLAKEGSYTGDQSSASSDTASKDAGDGNNSFDTIADYSDLDWPEMTWNFACSTTETSTWADGGRKFGELMEKATGGKVKVNIYAADQLTNGNQSEGIQALMNGDPVQISMHSNLIYSAFDPRFNVVSLPFVYDSYDDADAKFDGEAGEKLKEILGEYGLHCMGIAENGFREITNSKHEIKSVDDMKNLKVRVAGSNLLMECYKRWGADATNMNWSETYTALQQNTVEGEENPLPAIDAASVQEVQPYCSMWDAIYDCLFFCINQDIYDGLTPEQQAVVDECGQKAVEYERYINRSSDNEIKERWESKNGVTFTEKADMDIDSFKKAVDGVDDWFVNELK
;
A
#
# COMPACT_ATOMS: atom_id res chain seq x y z
N THR A 1 -8.52 19.71 20.50
CA THR A 1 -8.24 18.71 19.47
C THR A 1 -8.39 17.30 20.02
N PRO A 2 -9.11 16.38 19.33
CA PRO A 2 -9.55 15.08 19.86
C PRO A 2 -8.45 14.17 20.43
N PRO A 3 -7.23 14.06 19.86
CA PRO A 3 -6.26 13.05 20.33
C PRO A 3 -5.70 13.34 21.74
N VAL A 4 -5.56 14.60 22.13
CA VAL A 4 -5.04 14.94 23.47
C VAL A 4 -6.04 14.60 24.57
N GLY A 5 -7.34 14.78 24.31
CA GLY A 5 -8.41 14.43 25.23
C GLY A 5 -8.47 12.92 25.51
N VAL A 6 -8.42 12.09 24.46
CA VAL A 6 -8.49 10.63 24.59
C VAL A 6 -7.29 10.10 25.38
N ASN A 7 -6.07 10.54 25.07
CA ASN A 7 -4.87 10.12 25.79
C ASN A 7 -4.89 10.54 27.27
N LEU A 8 -5.50 11.67 27.58
CA LEU A 8 -5.67 12.12 28.95
C LEU A 8 -6.63 11.22 29.75
N PHE A 9 -7.75 10.78 29.13
CA PHE A 9 -8.69 9.85 29.73
C PHE A 9 -8.08 8.45 29.92
N VAL A 10 -7.30 7.96 28.96
CA VAL A 10 -6.57 6.69 29.08
C VAL A 10 -5.56 6.75 30.24
N ALA A 11 -4.80 7.81 30.37
CA ALA A 11 -3.85 7.99 31.48
C ALA A 11 -4.55 8.01 32.85
N ILE A 12 -5.72 8.64 32.95
CA ILE A 12 -6.56 8.62 34.18
C ILE A 12 -7.02 7.19 34.48
N SER A 13 -7.54 6.49 33.49
CA SER A 13 -8.05 5.11 33.66
C SER A 13 -6.96 4.15 34.14
N ILE A 14 -5.73 4.26 33.61
CA ILE A 14 -4.58 3.46 34.04
C ILE A 14 -4.18 3.77 35.49
N LYS A 15 -4.18 5.04 35.91
CA LYS A 15 -3.84 5.42 37.27
C LYS A 15 -4.91 4.99 38.29
N ILE A 16 -6.19 5.11 37.96
CA ILE A 16 -7.29 4.62 38.80
C ILE A 16 -7.17 3.10 38.96
N LYS A 17 -6.87 2.35 37.91
CA LYS A 17 -6.66 0.89 37.96
C LYS A 17 -5.47 0.49 38.85
N LYS A 18 -4.50 1.39 39.09
CA LYS A 18 -3.36 1.21 40.02
C LYS A 18 -3.61 1.74 41.44
N GLY A 19 -4.83 2.15 41.76
CA GLY A 19 -5.19 2.62 43.10
C GLY A 19 -4.67 4.01 43.47
N LEU A 20 -4.32 4.85 42.48
CA LEU A 20 -3.88 6.21 42.69
C LEU A 20 -5.05 7.17 42.36
N GLU A 21 -5.55 7.87 43.37
CA GLU A 21 -6.52 8.95 43.17
C GLU A 21 -5.84 10.15 42.49
N VAL A 22 -6.20 10.41 41.23
CA VAL A 22 -5.67 11.54 40.46
C VAL A 22 -6.83 12.19 39.70
N THR A 23 -7.00 13.47 39.89
CA THR A 23 -8.03 14.24 39.19
C THR A 23 -7.58 14.67 37.78
N LEU A 24 -8.56 14.84 36.86
CA LEU A 24 -8.33 15.38 35.52
C LEU A 24 -7.54 16.70 35.57
N GLN A 25 -7.78 17.49 36.59
CA GLN A 25 -7.19 18.82 36.77
C GLN A 25 -5.69 18.74 37.13
N GLU A 26 -5.26 17.73 37.88
CA GLU A 26 -3.86 17.50 38.23
C GLU A 26 -3.04 17.00 37.04
N ILE A 27 -3.62 16.09 36.24
CA ILE A 27 -2.97 15.60 35.02
C ILE A 27 -2.88 16.73 33.99
N SER A 28 -3.94 17.53 33.82
CA SER A 28 -3.91 18.68 32.91
C SER A 28 -2.84 19.69 33.31
N ARG A 29 -2.67 19.98 34.60
CA ARG A 29 -1.62 20.88 35.08
C ARG A 29 -0.20 20.35 34.86
N ALA A 30 0.00 19.03 34.92
CA ALA A 30 1.28 18.39 34.65
C ALA A 30 1.64 18.35 33.15
N VAL A 31 0.62 18.29 32.27
CA VAL A 31 0.81 18.20 30.80
C VAL A 31 1.00 19.58 30.16
N VAL A 32 0.41 20.65 30.73
CA VAL A 32 0.55 22.02 30.18
C VAL A 32 1.96 22.49 29.98
N PRO A 33 2.94 22.30 30.90
CA PRO A 33 4.31 22.70 30.67
C PRO A 33 4.97 21.92 29.52
N MET A 34 4.64 20.66 29.37
CA MET A 34 5.16 19.80 28.30
C MET A 34 4.64 20.23 26.93
N ILE A 35 3.33 20.56 26.84
CA ILE A 35 2.75 21.13 25.62
C ILE A 35 3.38 22.49 25.30
N ALA A 36 3.56 23.35 26.29
CA ALA A 36 4.23 24.65 26.10
C ALA A 36 5.67 24.50 25.60
N ALA A 37 6.42 23.53 26.12
CA ALA A 37 7.78 23.22 25.65
C ALA A 37 7.75 22.71 24.20
N CYS A 38 6.86 21.80 23.83
CA CYS A 38 6.70 21.32 22.45
C CYS A 38 6.35 22.45 21.47
N VAL A 39 5.44 23.34 21.86
CA VAL A 39 5.07 24.52 21.05
C VAL A 39 6.25 25.46 20.90
N ALA A 40 7.02 25.71 21.98
CA ALA A 40 8.22 26.54 21.92
C ALA A 40 9.28 25.95 20.98
N VAL A 41 9.53 24.64 21.02
CA VAL A 41 10.46 23.94 20.11
C VAL A 41 9.97 24.06 18.67
N LEU A 42 8.68 23.82 18.41
CA LEU A 42 8.09 23.97 17.08
C LEU A 42 8.25 25.39 16.54
N LEU A 43 8.01 26.42 17.36
CA LEU A 43 8.22 27.82 16.96
C LEU A 43 9.69 28.12 16.67
N ILE A 44 10.61 27.61 17.49
CA ILE A 44 12.04 27.77 17.28
C ILE A 44 12.47 27.13 15.94
N VAL A 45 12.05 25.88 15.67
CA VAL A 45 12.40 25.18 14.43
C VAL A 45 11.77 25.85 13.21
N THR A 46 10.54 26.35 13.33
CA THR A 46 9.81 26.97 12.21
C THR A 46 10.31 28.37 11.86
N TYR A 47 10.62 29.20 12.87
CA TYR A 47 10.92 30.62 12.65
C TYR A 47 12.40 30.98 12.72
N ILE A 48 13.28 30.07 13.15
CA ILE A 48 14.72 30.29 13.18
C ILE A 48 15.40 29.39 12.13
N PRO A 49 15.69 29.89 10.92
CA PRO A 49 16.22 29.09 9.80
C PRO A 49 17.52 28.34 10.14
N ILE A 50 18.33 28.86 11.08
CA ILE A 50 19.61 28.26 11.48
C ILE A 50 19.39 26.91 12.20
N THR A 51 18.29 26.71 12.90
CA THR A 51 18.00 25.44 13.62
C THR A 51 17.59 24.33 12.68
N SER A 52 16.86 24.64 11.61
CA SER A 52 16.44 23.67 10.59
C SER A 52 17.58 23.27 9.64
N THR A 53 18.62 24.14 9.49
CA THR A 53 19.76 23.88 8.60
C THR A 53 21.03 23.44 9.34
N PHE A 54 21.18 23.76 10.62
CA PHE A 54 22.37 23.45 11.41
C PHE A 54 22.37 22.01 11.95
N LEU A 55 21.23 21.52 12.45
CA LEU A 55 21.13 20.17 13.00
C LEU A 55 21.43 19.07 11.96
N PRO A 56 20.90 19.11 10.73
CA PRO A 56 21.29 18.20 9.66
C PRO A 56 22.77 18.28 9.31
N LYS A 57 23.38 19.47 9.32
CA LYS A 57 24.82 19.66 9.04
C LYS A 57 25.73 19.13 10.14
N VAL A 58 25.29 19.12 11.38
CA VAL A 58 26.08 18.58 12.52
C VAL A 58 25.94 17.05 12.55
N LEU A 59 24.77 16.51 12.30
CA LEU A 59 24.53 15.07 12.24
C LEU A 59 25.13 14.41 10.98
N ALA A 60 25.26 15.15 9.88
CA ALA A 60 25.91 14.68 8.65
C ALA A 60 27.44 14.61 8.72
N LYS A 61 28.08 14.99 9.84
CA LYS A 61 29.54 15.04 9.97
C LYS A 61 30.20 13.68 10.24
N GLU A 62 29.40 12.60 10.40
CA GLU A 62 29.90 11.22 10.53
C GLU A 62 29.53 10.29 9.37
N GLY A 63 28.93 10.80 8.29
CA GLY A 63 28.72 10.07 7.04
C GLY A 63 28.60 11.07 5.90
N SER A 64 29.48 10.98 4.91
CA SER A 64 29.53 11.91 3.79
C SER A 64 28.21 11.94 2.99
N TYR A 65 27.41 12.98 3.20
CA TYR A 65 26.29 13.33 2.33
C TYR A 65 26.49 14.77 1.87
N THR A 66 27.03 14.96 0.68
CA THR A 66 27.06 16.24 0.00
C THR A 66 25.75 16.41 -0.76
N GLY A 67 24.81 17.10 -0.16
CA GLY A 67 23.59 17.53 -0.84
C GLY A 67 23.86 18.72 -1.72
N ASP A 68 24.03 18.50 -3.00
CA ASP A 68 23.98 19.55 -4.01
C ASP A 68 22.55 19.55 -4.58
N GLN A 69 21.85 20.67 -4.40
CA GLN A 69 20.54 20.88 -5.02
C GLN A 69 20.73 21.26 -6.48
N SER A 70 20.85 20.28 -7.32
CA SER A 70 20.55 20.43 -8.74
C SER A 70 20.03 19.09 -9.26
N SER A 71 18.78 19.04 -9.66
CA SER A 71 18.14 18.05 -10.53
C SER A 71 18.86 16.67 -10.55
N ALA A 72 18.62 15.83 -9.56
CA ALA A 72 18.97 14.44 -9.65
C ALA A 72 17.77 13.69 -10.25
N SER A 73 17.79 13.47 -11.56
CA SER A 73 17.19 12.31 -12.16
C SER A 73 17.70 11.09 -11.40
N SER A 74 16.80 10.28 -10.90
CA SER A 74 17.10 9.00 -10.25
C SER A 74 17.63 8.01 -11.27
N ASP A 75 18.96 8.02 -11.49
CA ASP A 75 19.68 6.94 -12.16
C ASP A 75 20.13 5.93 -11.09
N THR A 76 19.22 5.09 -10.63
CA THR A 76 19.54 3.78 -10.06
C THR A 76 18.55 2.76 -10.58
N ALA A 77 18.46 2.68 -11.92
CA ALA A 77 17.99 1.47 -12.58
C ALA A 77 19.20 0.56 -12.77
N SER A 78 19.09 -0.67 -12.31
CA SER A 78 20.06 -1.73 -12.54
C SER A 78 20.43 -1.78 -14.02
N LYS A 79 21.73 -1.82 -14.31
CA LYS A 79 22.25 -2.10 -15.63
C LYS A 79 21.99 -3.58 -15.95
N ASP A 80 20.84 -3.88 -16.48
CA ASP A 80 20.52 -5.03 -17.31
C ASP A 80 19.09 -4.94 -17.88
N ALA A 81 18.68 -3.75 -18.32
CA ALA A 81 17.55 -3.61 -19.23
C ALA A 81 18.14 -3.45 -20.63
N GLY A 82 17.92 -4.45 -21.48
CA GLY A 82 18.23 -4.37 -22.90
C GLY A 82 17.67 -3.08 -23.49
N ASP A 83 18.38 -2.55 -24.49
CA ASP A 83 18.07 -1.37 -25.29
C ASP A 83 16.73 -1.57 -26.03
N GLY A 84 15.62 -1.51 -25.29
CA GLY A 84 14.24 -1.68 -25.75
C GLY A 84 13.41 -0.51 -25.22
N ASN A 85 12.97 0.33 -26.15
CA ASN A 85 11.97 1.36 -25.93
C ASN A 85 10.67 0.65 -25.48
N ASN A 86 10.43 0.56 -24.17
CA ASN A 86 9.24 -0.08 -23.63
C ASN A 86 8.00 0.71 -24.03
N SER A 87 6.89 0.01 -24.31
CA SER A 87 5.63 0.62 -24.77
C SER A 87 5.12 1.69 -23.80
N PHE A 88 5.39 1.53 -22.49
CA PHE A 88 4.95 2.43 -21.42
C PHE A 88 5.81 3.69 -21.26
N ASP A 89 6.92 3.87 -22.01
CA ASP A 89 7.79 5.05 -21.86
C ASP A 89 7.42 6.18 -22.81
N THR A 90 6.55 5.92 -23.77
CA THR A 90 6.17 6.87 -24.81
C THR A 90 4.68 7.09 -24.86
N ILE A 91 4.29 8.34 -25.09
CA ILE A 91 2.92 8.79 -25.36
C ILE A 91 2.96 9.80 -26.50
N ALA A 92 1.90 9.82 -27.33
CA ALA A 92 1.76 10.84 -28.36
C ALA A 92 1.46 12.21 -27.73
N ASP A 93 1.74 13.25 -28.48
CA ASP A 93 1.38 14.63 -28.10
C ASP A 93 -0.08 14.87 -28.48
N TYR A 94 -0.91 15.13 -27.47
CA TYR A 94 -2.33 15.46 -27.55
C TYR A 94 -2.61 16.86 -26.98
N SER A 95 -1.59 17.74 -26.97
CA SER A 95 -1.70 19.09 -26.42
C SER A 95 -2.62 20.01 -27.26
N ASP A 96 -2.95 19.61 -28.49
CA ASP A 96 -3.91 20.26 -29.37
C ASP A 96 -5.38 20.00 -28.98
N LEU A 97 -5.66 19.00 -28.16
CA LEU A 97 -6.97 18.87 -27.54
C LEU A 97 -7.15 19.99 -26.50
N ASP A 98 -8.36 20.55 -26.44
CA ASP A 98 -8.66 21.68 -25.54
C ASP A 98 -8.68 21.26 -24.07
N TRP A 99 -7.49 20.96 -23.51
CA TRP A 99 -7.32 20.59 -22.12
C TRP A 99 -7.47 21.81 -21.21
N PRO A 100 -8.37 21.78 -20.20
CA PRO A 100 -8.32 22.75 -19.12
C PRO A 100 -7.08 22.53 -18.25
N GLU A 101 -6.60 23.60 -17.61
CA GLU A 101 -5.59 23.43 -16.55
C GLU A 101 -6.23 22.74 -15.35
N MET A 102 -5.73 21.57 -15.00
CA MET A 102 -6.24 20.78 -13.86
C MET A 102 -5.13 20.08 -13.11
N THR A 103 -5.39 19.80 -11.85
CA THR A 103 -4.49 19.03 -10.99
C THR A 103 -5.30 17.95 -10.30
N TRP A 104 -4.89 16.70 -10.46
CA TRP A 104 -5.48 15.56 -9.78
C TRP A 104 -4.59 15.10 -8.63
N ASN A 105 -5.20 14.66 -7.56
CA ASN A 105 -4.52 14.02 -6.45
C ASN A 105 -4.65 12.51 -6.59
N PHE A 106 -3.53 11.84 -6.71
CA PHE A 106 -3.41 10.40 -6.69
C PHE A 106 -3.14 9.93 -5.25
N ALA A 107 -3.83 8.89 -4.79
CA ALA A 107 -3.60 8.26 -3.50
C ALA A 107 -3.28 6.76 -3.62
N CYS A 108 -2.42 6.27 -2.74
CA CYS A 108 -2.18 4.84 -2.54
C CYS A 108 -1.84 4.54 -1.07
N SER A 109 -2.02 3.28 -0.66
CA SER A 109 -1.86 2.89 0.75
C SER A 109 -0.43 2.62 1.17
N THR A 110 0.47 2.37 0.22
CA THR A 110 1.88 2.07 0.46
C THR A 110 2.73 3.32 0.52
N THR A 111 4.00 3.18 0.88
CA THR A 111 4.92 4.31 1.02
C THR A 111 5.27 4.97 -0.31
N GLU A 112 5.93 6.11 -0.24
CA GLU A 112 6.31 6.90 -1.41
C GLU A 112 7.35 6.22 -2.32
N THR A 113 8.07 5.23 -1.80
CA THR A 113 9.07 4.42 -2.51
C THR A 113 8.50 3.12 -3.08
N SER A 114 7.20 2.93 -3.05
CA SER A 114 6.54 1.72 -3.53
C SER A 114 6.28 1.73 -5.03
N THR A 115 6.16 0.55 -5.62
CA THR A 115 5.73 0.37 -7.03
C THR A 115 4.38 1.01 -7.32
N TRP A 116 3.46 1.02 -6.34
CA TRP A 116 2.16 1.69 -6.46
C TRP A 116 2.31 3.21 -6.67
N ALA A 117 3.16 3.85 -5.85
CA ALA A 117 3.43 5.28 -5.99
C ALA A 117 4.17 5.58 -7.31
N ASP A 118 5.05 4.68 -7.76
CA ASP A 118 5.76 4.80 -9.03
C ASP A 118 4.80 4.64 -10.23
N GLY A 119 3.81 3.75 -10.15
CA GLY A 119 2.73 3.65 -11.13
C GLY A 119 1.93 4.96 -11.23
N GLY A 120 1.59 5.58 -10.11
CA GLY A 120 0.97 6.90 -10.06
C GLY A 120 1.83 8.01 -10.66
N ARG A 121 3.15 8.00 -10.40
CA ARG A 121 4.11 8.95 -10.99
C ARG A 121 4.21 8.77 -12.51
N LYS A 122 4.28 7.52 -12.97
CA LYS A 122 4.31 7.21 -14.41
C LYS A 122 3.06 7.74 -15.09
N PHE A 123 1.87 7.54 -14.52
CA PHE A 123 0.64 8.12 -15.06
C PHE A 123 0.72 9.64 -15.13
N GLY A 124 1.15 10.31 -14.05
CA GLY A 124 1.32 11.77 -14.01
C GLY A 124 2.29 12.28 -15.07
N GLU A 125 3.43 11.61 -15.25
CA GLU A 125 4.42 11.93 -16.28
C GLU A 125 3.84 11.81 -17.69
N LEU A 126 3.12 10.73 -17.97
CA LEU A 126 2.48 10.52 -19.27
C LEU A 126 1.40 11.57 -19.54
N MET A 127 0.55 11.87 -18.56
CA MET A 127 -0.48 12.91 -18.68
C MET A 127 0.13 14.29 -18.91
N GLU A 128 1.19 14.65 -18.16
CA GLU A 128 1.87 15.94 -18.36
C GLU A 128 2.46 16.06 -19.76
N LYS A 129 3.09 14.98 -20.27
CA LYS A 129 3.61 14.94 -21.65
C LYS A 129 2.50 15.03 -22.69
N ALA A 130 1.45 14.21 -22.55
CA ALA A 130 0.35 14.13 -23.50
C ALA A 130 -0.42 15.44 -23.62
N THR A 131 -0.56 16.18 -22.53
CA THR A 131 -1.39 17.40 -22.45
C THR A 131 -0.60 18.70 -22.55
N GLY A 132 0.72 18.62 -22.82
CA GLY A 132 1.59 19.82 -22.85
C GLY A 132 1.64 20.54 -21.49
N GLY A 133 1.57 19.80 -20.38
CA GLY A 133 1.65 20.31 -19.01
C GLY A 133 0.33 20.86 -18.44
N LYS A 134 -0.79 20.67 -19.13
CA LYS A 134 -2.11 21.15 -18.69
C LYS A 134 -2.69 20.31 -17.55
N VAL A 135 -2.49 19.01 -17.58
CA VAL A 135 -2.93 18.08 -16.53
C VAL A 135 -1.73 17.67 -15.68
N LYS A 136 -1.83 17.87 -14.38
CA LYS A 136 -0.80 17.51 -13.39
C LYS A 136 -1.35 16.52 -12.38
N VAL A 137 -0.50 15.65 -11.86
CA VAL A 137 -0.86 14.68 -10.83
C VAL A 137 0.04 14.84 -9.62
N ASN A 138 -0.56 15.14 -8.47
CA ASN A 138 0.12 15.13 -7.18
C ASN A 138 0.05 13.72 -6.58
N ILE A 139 1.14 13.23 -6.04
CA ILE A 139 1.21 11.89 -5.42
C ILE A 139 1.08 12.02 -3.90
N TYR A 140 0.14 11.29 -3.31
CA TYR A 140 -0.10 11.19 -1.88
C TYR A 140 -0.05 9.72 -1.46
N ALA A 141 1.13 9.28 -1.05
CA ALA A 141 1.36 7.91 -0.58
C ALA A 141 0.86 7.71 0.86
N ALA A 142 0.80 6.46 1.33
CA ALA A 142 0.40 6.07 2.68
C ALA A 142 -0.95 6.66 3.13
N ASP A 143 -1.88 6.83 2.20
CA ASP A 143 -3.20 7.43 2.44
C ASP A 143 -3.14 8.75 3.22
N GLN A 144 -2.16 9.60 2.92
CA GLN A 144 -1.91 10.86 3.64
C GLN A 144 -3.13 11.77 3.70
N LEU A 145 -3.95 11.79 2.65
CA LEU A 145 -5.16 12.62 2.56
C LEU A 145 -6.29 12.13 3.48
N THR A 146 -6.19 10.90 4.00
CA THR A 146 -7.16 10.26 4.89
C THR A 146 -6.51 9.70 6.16
N ASN A 147 -5.41 10.32 6.60
CA ASN A 147 -4.70 9.99 7.84
C ASN A 147 -4.29 8.50 7.96
N GLY A 148 -3.93 7.86 6.85
CA GLY A 148 -3.51 6.47 6.78
C GLY A 148 -4.67 5.45 6.80
N ASN A 149 -5.91 5.89 6.64
CA ASN A 149 -7.08 5.02 6.59
C ASN A 149 -7.38 4.64 5.13
N GLN A 150 -7.14 3.38 4.78
CA GLN A 150 -7.29 2.84 3.44
C GLN A 150 -8.73 2.91 2.92
N SER A 151 -9.71 2.55 3.75
CA SER A 151 -11.13 2.59 3.36
C SER A 151 -11.63 4.01 3.17
N GLU A 152 -11.17 4.98 4.00
CA GLU A 152 -11.46 6.40 3.79
C GLU A 152 -10.81 6.93 2.51
N GLY A 153 -9.63 6.40 2.12
CA GLY A 153 -8.96 6.70 0.84
C GLY A 153 -9.83 6.32 -0.36
N ILE A 154 -10.38 5.12 -0.36
CA ILE A 154 -11.31 4.66 -1.41
C ILE A 154 -12.62 5.48 -1.38
N GLN A 155 -13.16 5.78 -0.20
CA GLN A 155 -14.36 6.62 -0.08
C GLN A 155 -14.11 8.05 -0.61
N ALA A 156 -12.93 8.60 -0.38
CA ALA A 156 -12.53 9.91 -0.92
C ALA A 156 -12.45 9.89 -2.45
N LEU A 157 -11.95 8.80 -3.04
CA LEU A 157 -11.97 8.58 -4.48
C LEU A 157 -13.40 8.50 -5.04
N MET A 158 -14.29 7.74 -4.39
CA MET A 158 -15.70 7.65 -4.78
C MET A 158 -16.39 9.02 -4.76
N ASN A 159 -16.00 9.89 -3.81
CA ASN A 159 -16.51 11.25 -3.71
C ASN A 159 -15.82 12.25 -4.66
N GLY A 160 -14.69 11.92 -5.26
CA GLY A 160 -13.90 12.78 -6.13
C GLY A 160 -13.15 13.92 -5.43
N ASP A 161 -13.15 13.97 -4.08
CA ASP A 161 -12.48 14.97 -3.26
C ASP A 161 -12.13 14.41 -1.87
N PRO A 162 -10.92 14.57 -1.36
CA PRO A 162 -9.75 15.20 -1.98
C PRO A 162 -8.95 14.29 -2.93
N VAL A 163 -9.41 13.07 -3.22
CA VAL A 163 -8.74 12.09 -4.08
C VAL A 163 -9.51 11.98 -5.39
N GLN A 164 -8.84 12.22 -6.52
CA GLN A 164 -9.40 12.09 -7.86
C GLN A 164 -9.03 10.78 -8.53
N ILE A 165 -7.85 10.24 -8.20
CA ILE A 165 -7.28 9.03 -8.78
C ILE A 165 -6.67 8.20 -7.65
N SER A 166 -6.78 6.88 -7.72
CA SER A 166 -6.07 6.05 -6.76
C SER A 166 -5.67 4.68 -7.32
N MET A 167 -4.72 4.06 -6.62
CA MET A 167 -4.33 2.66 -6.81
C MET A 167 -4.44 1.97 -5.45
N HIS A 168 -5.48 1.15 -5.27
CA HIS A 168 -5.75 0.44 -4.03
C HIS A 168 -6.04 -1.04 -4.27
N SER A 169 -5.71 -1.87 -3.29
CA SER A 169 -5.91 -3.32 -3.30
C SER A 169 -7.38 -3.71 -3.34
N ASN A 170 -7.73 -4.74 -4.13
CA ASN A 170 -9.05 -5.37 -4.16
C ASN A 170 -9.51 -5.83 -2.76
N LEU A 171 -8.58 -6.19 -1.89
CA LEU A 171 -8.87 -6.60 -0.51
C LEU A 171 -9.51 -5.47 0.31
N ILE A 172 -9.09 -4.23 0.08
CA ILE A 172 -9.68 -3.07 0.77
C ILE A 172 -11.03 -2.70 0.16
N TYR A 173 -11.18 -2.80 -1.15
CA TYR A 173 -12.47 -2.64 -1.84
C TYR A 173 -13.51 -3.65 -1.36
N SER A 174 -13.09 -4.82 -0.88
CA SER A 174 -14.00 -5.84 -0.37
C SER A 174 -14.82 -5.40 0.87
N ALA A 175 -14.41 -4.33 1.55
CA ALA A 175 -15.20 -3.72 2.62
C ALA A 175 -16.45 -2.99 2.08
N PHE A 176 -16.46 -2.57 0.83
CA PHE A 176 -17.60 -1.95 0.14
C PHE A 176 -18.43 -2.98 -0.61
N ASP A 177 -17.74 -3.94 -1.25
CA ASP A 177 -18.40 -5.00 -1.98
C ASP A 177 -17.60 -6.32 -1.87
N PRO A 178 -18.16 -7.34 -1.20
CA PRO A 178 -17.47 -8.60 -1.01
C PRO A 178 -17.13 -9.33 -2.31
N ARG A 179 -17.76 -8.99 -3.46
CA ARG A 179 -17.42 -9.54 -4.78
C ARG A 179 -15.95 -9.34 -5.15
N PHE A 180 -15.32 -8.26 -4.68
CA PHE A 180 -13.90 -8.00 -4.93
C PHE A 180 -12.95 -9.04 -4.28
N ASN A 181 -13.41 -9.79 -3.29
CA ASN A 181 -12.64 -10.89 -2.70
C ASN A 181 -12.39 -12.05 -3.66
N VAL A 182 -13.17 -12.18 -4.75
CA VAL A 182 -13.02 -13.29 -5.73
C VAL A 182 -11.60 -13.38 -6.26
N VAL A 183 -10.93 -12.23 -6.41
CA VAL A 183 -9.53 -12.13 -6.83
C VAL A 183 -8.60 -12.89 -5.88
N SER A 184 -8.84 -12.81 -4.58
CA SER A 184 -7.94 -13.30 -3.54
C SER A 184 -8.36 -14.64 -2.94
N LEU A 185 -9.20 -15.40 -3.63
CA LEU A 185 -9.44 -16.79 -3.27
C LEU A 185 -8.13 -17.58 -3.26
N PRO A 186 -7.85 -18.39 -2.22
CA PRO A 186 -6.54 -19.01 -2.06
C PRO A 186 -6.25 -20.04 -3.14
N PHE A 187 -5.02 -20.03 -3.65
CA PHE A 187 -4.48 -20.99 -4.63
C PHE A 187 -5.23 -21.05 -5.97
N VAL A 188 -5.85 -19.94 -6.40
CA VAL A 188 -6.58 -19.85 -7.67
C VAL A 188 -5.67 -19.54 -8.86
N TYR A 189 -4.50 -18.97 -8.58
CA TYR A 189 -3.51 -18.59 -9.60
C TYR A 189 -2.25 -19.44 -9.48
N ASP A 190 -1.76 -19.90 -10.63
CA ASP A 190 -0.53 -20.70 -10.70
C ASP A 190 0.71 -19.85 -11.04
N SER A 191 0.52 -18.67 -11.64
CA SER A 191 1.59 -17.77 -12.08
C SER A 191 1.07 -16.37 -12.36
N TYR A 192 1.99 -15.42 -12.58
CA TYR A 192 1.66 -14.08 -13.07
C TYR A 192 1.01 -14.10 -14.46
N ASP A 193 1.45 -14.99 -15.36
CA ASP A 193 0.83 -15.13 -16.69
C ASP A 193 -0.64 -15.61 -16.60
N ASP A 194 -0.95 -16.49 -15.64
CA ASP A 194 -2.32 -16.94 -15.38
C ASP A 194 -3.18 -15.80 -14.81
N ALA A 195 -2.62 -14.97 -13.93
CA ALA A 195 -3.27 -13.78 -13.41
C ALA A 195 -3.55 -12.75 -14.52
N ASP A 196 -2.55 -12.48 -15.38
CA ASP A 196 -2.69 -11.56 -16.52
C ASP A 196 -3.80 -12.02 -17.47
N ALA A 197 -3.83 -13.32 -17.84
CA ALA A 197 -4.85 -13.86 -18.73
C ALA A 197 -6.29 -13.66 -18.18
N LYS A 198 -6.46 -13.64 -16.84
CA LYS A 198 -7.75 -13.41 -16.19
C LYS A 198 -8.08 -11.91 -16.10
N PHE A 199 -7.11 -11.06 -15.70
CA PHE A 199 -7.37 -9.63 -15.48
C PHE A 199 -7.40 -8.81 -16.77
N ASP A 200 -6.70 -9.22 -17.80
CA ASP A 200 -6.77 -8.60 -19.13
C ASP A 200 -7.91 -9.21 -19.99
N GLY A 201 -8.68 -10.15 -19.42
CA GLY A 201 -9.80 -10.84 -20.03
C GLY A 201 -11.15 -10.53 -19.40
N GLU A 202 -12.09 -11.47 -19.57
CA GLU A 202 -13.51 -11.31 -19.13
C GLU A 202 -13.66 -11.05 -17.63
N ALA A 203 -12.80 -11.66 -16.78
CA ALA A 203 -12.86 -11.46 -15.34
C ALA A 203 -12.50 -10.01 -14.96
N GLY A 204 -11.47 -9.44 -15.59
CA GLY A 204 -11.12 -8.04 -15.40
C GLY A 204 -12.21 -7.08 -15.82
N GLU A 205 -12.86 -7.33 -16.97
CA GLU A 205 -14.01 -6.51 -17.40
C GLU A 205 -15.16 -6.56 -16.41
N LYS A 206 -15.45 -7.73 -15.82
CA LYS A 206 -16.46 -7.85 -14.76
C LYS A 206 -16.11 -7.05 -13.50
N LEU A 207 -14.85 -7.03 -13.10
CA LEU A 207 -14.39 -6.21 -11.98
C LEU A 207 -14.54 -4.71 -12.28
N LYS A 208 -14.24 -4.27 -13.50
CA LYS A 208 -14.45 -2.89 -13.95
C LYS A 208 -15.92 -2.50 -13.94
N GLU A 209 -16.82 -3.41 -14.38
CA GLU A 209 -18.27 -3.21 -14.30
C GLU A 209 -18.72 -2.98 -12.85
N ILE A 210 -18.22 -3.79 -11.88
CA ILE A 210 -18.54 -3.63 -10.46
C ILE A 210 -18.02 -2.29 -9.93
N LEU A 211 -16.79 -1.89 -10.28
CA LEU A 211 -16.23 -0.58 -9.90
C LEU A 211 -17.09 0.57 -10.42
N GLY A 212 -17.64 0.45 -11.64
CA GLY A 212 -18.59 1.41 -12.21
C GLY A 212 -19.87 1.57 -11.40
N GLU A 213 -20.36 0.53 -10.70
CA GLU A 213 -21.50 0.62 -9.78
C GLU A 213 -21.21 1.56 -8.59
N TYR A 214 -19.94 1.80 -8.30
CA TYR A 214 -19.46 2.69 -7.22
C TYR A 214 -18.99 4.07 -7.72
N GLY A 215 -19.30 4.43 -8.96
CA GLY A 215 -18.90 5.72 -9.53
C GLY A 215 -17.40 5.84 -9.81
N LEU A 216 -16.78 4.73 -10.21
CA LEU A 216 -15.35 4.66 -10.51
C LEU A 216 -15.12 4.18 -11.94
N HIS A 217 -14.32 4.92 -12.70
CA HIS A 217 -13.77 4.46 -13.97
C HIS A 217 -12.43 3.80 -13.73
N CYS A 218 -12.32 2.50 -14.03
CA CYS A 218 -11.09 1.74 -13.87
C CYS A 218 -10.26 1.79 -15.16
N MET A 219 -9.16 2.53 -15.13
CA MET A 219 -8.22 2.66 -16.25
C MET A 219 -7.42 1.38 -16.49
N GLY A 220 -7.26 0.55 -15.47
CA GLY A 220 -6.59 -0.74 -15.57
C GLY A 220 -6.46 -1.44 -14.22
N ILE A 221 -6.09 -2.73 -14.26
CA ILE A 221 -5.85 -3.55 -13.08
C ILE A 221 -4.36 -3.78 -12.95
N ALA A 222 -3.72 -3.10 -12.00
CA ALA A 222 -2.31 -3.21 -11.67
C ALA A 222 -2.08 -4.36 -10.67
N GLU A 223 -0.86 -4.54 -10.22
CA GLU A 223 -0.45 -5.70 -9.46
C GLU A 223 0.12 -5.34 -8.08
N ASN A 224 -0.45 -5.89 -7.01
CA ASN A 224 0.31 -6.04 -5.79
C ASN A 224 1.18 -7.31 -5.86
N GLY A 225 0.60 -8.42 -6.31
CA GLY A 225 1.28 -9.67 -6.57
C GLY A 225 0.87 -10.82 -5.65
N PHE A 226 1.67 -11.88 -5.63
CA PHE A 226 1.51 -12.98 -4.69
C PHE A 226 1.92 -12.53 -3.29
N ARG A 227 1.05 -12.79 -2.32
CA ARG A 227 1.22 -12.37 -0.94
C ARG A 227 1.94 -13.45 -0.16
N GLU A 228 3.11 -13.10 0.33
CA GLU A 228 3.98 -13.95 1.13
C GLU A 228 3.78 -13.65 2.62
N ILE A 229 4.06 -14.60 3.48
CA ILE A 229 3.91 -14.42 4.91
C ILE A 229 5.25 -14.18 5.59
N THR A 230 5.36 -13.06 6.33
CA THR A 230 6.50 -12.81 7.20
C THR A 230 6.11 -12.96 8.67
N ASN A 231 7.08 -13.35 9.51
CA ASN A 231 6.85 -13.41 10.95
C ASN A 231 8.15 -13.30 11.76
N SER A 232 7.99 -13.03 13.06
CA SER A 232 9.10 -12.86 14.00
C SER A 232 9.45 -14.12 14.81
N LYS A 233 8.81 -15.27 14.54
CA LYS A 233 8.90 -16.45 15.42
C LYS A 233 9.71 -17.60 14.86
N HIS A 234 9.35 -18.08 13.67
CA HIS A 234 9.92 -19.30 13.09
C HIS A 234 9.61 -19.42 11.60
N GLU A 235 10.29 -20.33 10.93
CA GLU A 235 9.94 -20.74 9.57
C GLU A 235 8.54 -21.38 9.54
N ILE A 236 7.75 -21.07 8.51
CA ILE A 236 6.46 -21.69 8.24
C ILE A 236 6.63 -22.66 7.08
N LYS A 237 6.46 -23.96 7.34
CA LYS A 237 6.61 -25.04 6.34
C LYS A 237 5.33 -25.84 6.15
N SER A 238 4.41 -25.79 7.11
CA SER A 238 3.13 -26.49 7.08
C SER A 238 2.06 -25.70 7.79
N VAL A 239 0.80 -26.10 7.62
CA VAL A 239 -0.34 -25.45 8.30
C VAL A 239 -0.23 -25.52 9.82
N ASP A 240 0.47 -26.52 10.35
CA ASP A 240 0.66 -26.64 11.81
C ASP A 240 1.51 -25.51 12.40
N ASP A 241 2.39 -24.91 11.59
CA ASP A 241 3.24 -23.79 11.97
C ASP A 241 2.47 -22.46 12.08
N MET A 242 1.26 -22.42 11.52
CA MET A 242 0.38 -21.24 11.62
C MET A 242 -0.37 -21.14 12.96
N LYS A 243 -0.40 -22.23 13.73
CA LYS A 243 -1.24 -22.31 14.94
C LYS A 243 -0.90 -21.24 15.97
N ASN A 244 -1.91 -20.45 16.32
CA ASN A 244 -1.85 -19.34 17.28
C ASN A 244 -0.85 -18.22 16.92
N LEU A 245 -0.30 -18.20 15.71
CA LEU A 245 0.50 -17.09 15.22
C LEU A 245 -0.41 -15.87 15.06
N LYS A 246 -0.06 -14.76 15.69
CA LYS A 246 -0.79 -13.51 15.58
C LYS A 246 -0.40 -12.80 14.29
N VAL A 247 -1.28 -12.83 13.29
CA VAL A 247 -0.99 -12.29 11.97
C VAL A 247 -1.87 -11.07 11.70
N ARG A 248 -1.26 -9.98 11.29
CA ARG A 248 -1.98 -8.86 10.69
C ARG A 248 -2.38 -9.25 9.28
N VAL A 249 -3.63 -9.02 8.95
CA VAL A 249 -4.14 -9.17 7.58
C VAL A 249 -4.76 -7.86 7.07
N ALA A 250 -4.86 -7.72 5.75
CA ALA A 250 -5.56 -6.60 5.12
C ALA A 250 -7.08 -6.67 5.41
N GLY A 251 -7.80 -5.58 5.13
CA GLY A 251 -9.22 -5.38 5.45
C GLY A 251 -10.18 -6.28 4.69
N SER A 252 -10.04 -7.60 4.79
CA SER A 252 -10.84 -8.57 4.05
C SER A 252 -11.39 -9.66 4.96
N ASN A 253 -12.71 -9.91 4.90
CA ASN A 253 -13.35 -11.02 5.59
C ASN A 253 -12.87 -12.38 5.05
N LEU A 254 -12.54 -12.46 3.77
CA LEU A 254 -11.97 -13.67 3.17
C LEU A 254 -10.61 -14.00 3.80
N LEU A 255 -9.72 -13.02 3.94
CA LEU A 255 -8.43 -13.24 4.60
C LEU A 255 -8.61 -13.67 6.05
N MET A 256 -9.49 -13.01 6.79
CA MET A 256 -9.81 -13.40 8.17
C MET A 256 -10.27 -14.86 8.26
N GLU A 257 -11.13 -15.32 7.34
CA GLU A 257 -11.59 -16.71 7.31
C GLU A 257 -10.49 -17.68 6.88
N CYS A 258 -9.67 -17.35 5.87
CA CYS A 258 -8.55 -18.19 5.45
C CYS A 258 -7.52 -18.37 6.59
N TYR A 259 -7.07 -17.28 7.21
CA TYR A 259 -6.10 -17.35 8.29
C TYR A 259 -6.63 -18.07 9.53
N LYS A 260 -7.91 -17.92 9.84
CA LYS A 260 -8.58 -18.70 10.90
C LYS A 260 -8.60 -20.20 10.56
N ARG A 261 -8.87 -20.60 9.32
CA ARG A 261 -8.82 -22.00 8.88
C ARG A 261 -7.41 -22.57 8.92
N TRP A 262 -6.39 -21.77 8.63
CA TRP A 262 -4.99 -22.13 8.80
C TRP A 262 -4.56 -22.19 10.27
N GLY A 263 -5.40 -21.75 11.21
CA GLY A 263 -5.15 -21.83 12.65
C GLY A 263 -4.44 -20.63 13.26
N ALA A 264 -4.24 -19.56 12.47
CA ALA A 264 -3.66 -18.31 12.95
C ALA A 264 -4.69 -17.46 13.70
N ASP A 265 -4.18 -16.57 14.57
CA ASP A 265 -4.95 -15.51 15.23
C ASP A 265 -4.83 -14.22 14.39
N ALA A 266 -5.75 -14.08 13.42
CA ALA A 266 -5.72 -12.99 12.46
C ALA A 266 -6.35 -11.71 13.03
N THR A 267 -5.72 -10.57 12.76
CA THR A 267 -6.23 -9.24 13.11
C THR A 267 -6.20 -8.32 11.89
N ASN A 268 -7.36 -7.75 11.56
CA ASN A 268 -7.45 -6.72 10.54
C ASN A 268 -6.89 -5.39 11.06
N MET A 269 -6.02 -4.75 10.25
CA MET A 269 -5.37 -3.50 10.63
C MET A 269 -4.95 -2.72 9.38
N ASN A 270 -5.03 -1.37 9.42
CA ASN A 270 -4.51 -0.52 8.34
C ASN A 270 -3.00 -0.75 8.13
N TRP A 271 -2.56 -0.65 6.88
CA TRP A 271 -1.14 -0.83 6.55
C TRP A 271 -0.24 0.18 7.27
N SER A 272 -0.67 1.41 7.40
CA SER A 272 0.02 2.49 8.12
C SER A 272 0.35 2.18 9.59
N GLU A 273 -0.37 1.26 10.23
CA GLU A 273 -0.19 0.86 11.62
C GLU A 273 0.67 -0.40 11.76
N THR A 274 0.85 -1.16 10.67
CA THR A 274 1.39 -2.52 10.67
C THR A 274 2.83 -2.59 11.16
N TYR A 275 3.73 -1.75 10.65
CA TYR A 275 5.14 -1.75 11.10
C TYR A 275 5.27 -1.54 12.61
N THR A 276 4.53 -0.57 13.16
CA THR A 276 4.53 -0.30 14.60
C THR A 276 3.99 -1.47 15.42
N ALA A 277 2.92 -2.11 14.94
CA ALA A 277 2.34 -3.27 15.61
C ALA A 277 3.29 -4.47 15.62
N LEU A 278 4.01 -4.72 14.52
CA LEU A 278 5.06 -5.74 14.43
C LEU A 278 6.24 -5.43 15.35
N GLN A 279 6.74 -4.20 15.33
CA GLN A 279 7.84 -3.75 16.20
C GLN A 279 7.51 -3.88 17.68
N GLN A 280 6.25 -3.64 18.04
CA GLN A 280 5.76 -3.77 19.43
C GLN A 280 5.33 -5.20 19.78
N ASN A 281 5.41 -6.14 18.85
CA ASN A 281 4.90 -7.52 19.00
C ASN A 281 3.40 -7.59 19.39
N THR A 282 2.60 -6.61 18.99
CA THR A 282 1.13 -6.68 19.10
C THR A 282 0.59 -7.74 18.15
N VAL A 283 1.18 -7.81 16.95
CA VAL A 283 1.10 -8.92 16.00
C VAL A 283 2.49 -9.48 15.77
N GLU A 284 2.59 -10.73 15.34
CA GLU A 284 3.84 -11.48 15.21
C GLU A 284 4.23 -11.68 13.75
N GLY A 285 3.28 -11.52 12.83
CA GLY A 285 3.47 -11.63 11.40
C GLY A 285 2.51 -10.75 10.63
N GLU A 286 2.77 -10.64 9.34
CA GLU A 286 1.90 -10.00 8.36
C GLU A 286 2.06 -10.70 7.00
N GLU A 287 1.24 -10.33 6.02
CA GLU A 287 1.26 -10.91 4.70
C GLU A 287 1.13 -9.82 3.63
N ASN A 288 2.04 -9.83 2.69
CA ASN A 288 2.06 -8.95 1.51
C ASN A 288 3.08 -9.47 0.48
N PRO A 289 3.06 -8.98 -0.75
CA PRO A 289 4.14 -9.21 -1.70
C PRO A 289 5.44 -8.52 -1.27
N LEU A 290 6.57 -9.08 -1.68
CA LEU A 290 7.90 -8.59 -1.29
C LEU A 290 8.12 -7.09 -1.56
N PRO A 291 7.70 -6.51 -2.70
CA PRO A 291 7.88 -5.08 -2.95
C PRO A 291 7.15 -4.19 -1.95
N ALA A 292 5.94 -4.57 -1.53
CA ALA A 292 5.16 -3.82 -0.54
C ALA A 292 5.79 -3.90 0.86
N ILE A 293 6.29 -5.07 1.24
CA ILE A 293 6.98 -5.30 2.51
C ILE A 293 8.28 -4.49 2.57
N ASP A 294 9.06 -4.54 1.48
CA ASP A 294 10.34 -3.83 1.35
C ASP A 294 10.17 -2.32 1.43
N ALA A 295 9.22 -1.78 0.68
CA ALA A 295 8.93 -0.35 0.68
C ALA A 295 8.57 0.19 2.07
N ALA A 296 7.98 -0.64 2.95
CA ALA A 296 7.64 -0.31 4.33
C ALA A 296 8.72 -0.72 5.35
N SER A 297 9.86 -1.27 4.90
CA SER A 297 10.97 -1.76 5.75
C SER A 297 10.56 -2.81 6.79
N VAL A 298 9.50 -3.56 6.53
CA VAL A 298 8.96 -4.57 7.47
C VAL A 298 9.96 -5.69 7.72
N GLN A 299 10.82 -6.02 6.76
CA GLN A 299 11.91 -7.00 6.91
C GLN A 299 12.91 -6.66 8.04
N GLU A 300 12.96 -5.41 8.50
CA GLU A 300 13.81 -5.03 9.64
C GLU A 300 13.33 -5.62 10.97
N VAL A 301 12.06 -5.98 11.05
CA VAL A 301 11.40 -6.54 12.25
C VAL A 301 10.80 -7.93 12.04
N GLN A 302 11.00 -8.52 10.85
CA GLN A 302 10.46 -9.83 10.45
C GLN A 302 11.58 -10.72 9.89
N PRO A 303 12.23 -11.56 10.74
CA PRO A 303 13.38 -12.38 10.35
C PRO A 303 13.04 -13.64 9.54
N TYR A 304 11.76 -13.98 9.35
CA TYR A 304 11.32 -15.15 8.59
C TYR A 304 10.33 -14.73 7.51
N CYS A 305 10.52 -15.24 6.30
CA CYS A 305 9.63 -15.05 5.16
C CYS A 305 9.36 -16.39 4.49
N SER A 306 8.10 -16.77 4.31
CA SER A 306 7.71 -18.00 3.63
C SER A 306 7.01 -17.67 2.31
N MET A 307 7.63 -18.16 1.22
CA MET A 307 7.22 -17.93 -0.17
C MET A 307 6.22 -19.02 -0.56
N TRP A 308 4.92 -18.81 -0.35
CA TRP A 308 3.90 -19.83 -0.51
C TRP A 308 2.92 -19.59 -1.67
N ASP A 309 2.87 -18.37 -2.22
CA ASP A 309 1.99 -17.96 -3.33
C ASP A 309 0.52 -18.36 -3.08
N ALA A 310 0.06 -18.25 -1.83
CA ALA A 310 -1.27 -18.74 -1.49
C ALA A 310 -2.37 -17.81 -1.97
N ILE A 311 -2.13 -16.51 -1.96
CA ILE A 311 -3.11 -15.47 -2.27
C ILE A 311 -2.50 -14.48 -3.25
N TYR A 312 -3.25 -14.17 -4.30
CA TYR A 312 -2.93 -13.10 -5.22
C TYR A 312 -3.75 -11.86 -4.88
N ASP A 313 -3.18 -10.69 -5.12
CA ASP A 313 -3.77 -9.38 -4.84
C ASP A 313 -3.54 -8.45 -6.03
N CYS A 314 -4.60 -7.87 -6.55
CA CYS A 314 -4.52 -6.87 -7.61
C CYS A 314 -4.82 -5.47 -7.09
N LEU A 315 -4.43 -4.47 -7.87
CA LEU A 315 -4.68 -3.08 -7.59
C LEU A 315 -5.64 -2.51 -8.62
N PHE A 316 -6.71 -1.88 -8.15
CA PHE A 316 -7.59 -1.14 -9.04
C PHE A 316 -7.05 0.27 -9.24
N PHE A 317 -6.65 0.58 -10.47
CA PHE A 317 -6.21 1.92 -10.85
C PHE A 317 -7.41 2.70 -11.40
N CYS A 318 -8.00 3.51 -10.56
CA CYS A 318 -9.28 4.15 -10.83
C CYS A 318 -9.19 5.69 -10.78
N ILE A 319 -10.02 6.32 -11.59
CA ILE A 319 -10.39 7.74 -11.52
C ILE A 319 -11.86 7.86 -11.13
N ASN A 320 -12.23 8.91 -10.40
CA ASN A 320 -13.63 9.20 -10.11
C ASN A 320 -14.43 9.37 -11.42
N GLN A 321 -15.62 8.75 -11.51
CA GLN A 321 -16.43 8.70 -12.72
C GLN A 321 -16.89 10.08 -13.18
N ASP A 322 -17.33 10.96 -12.27
CA ASP A 322 -17.82 12.29 -12.64
C ASP A 322 -16.69 13.16 -13.24
N ILE A 323 -15.45 12.97 -12.75
CA ILE A 323 -14.27 13.65 -13.29
C ILE A 323 -13.96 13.14 -14.69
N TYR A 324 -14.01 11.81 -14.87
CA TYR A 324 -13.80 11.18 -16.17
C TYR A 324 -14.86 11.58 -17.20
N ASP A 325 -16.14 11.58 -16.80
CA ASP A 325 -17.27 11.97 -17.65
C ASP A 325 -17.27 13.46 -18.01
N GLY A 326 -16.58 14.28 -17.22
CA GLY A 326 -16.35 15.71 -17.50
C GLY A 326 -15.38 15.96 -18.68
N LEU A 327 -14.67 14.93 -19.15
CA LEU A 327 -13.75 14.98 -20.28
C LEU A 327 -14.45 14.68 -21.61
N THR A 328 -13.90 15.20 -22.73
CA THR A 328 -14.39 14.79 -24.05
C THR A 328 -13.99 13.33 -24.34
N PRO A 329 -14.69 12.64 -25.29
CA PRO A 329 -14.31 11.26 -25.64
C PRO A 329 -12.84 11.10 -26.08
N GLU A 330 -12.28 12.10 -26.76
CA GLU A 330 -10.88 12.11 -27.18
C GLU A 330 -9.95 12.26 -25.98
N GLN A 331 -10.29 13.11 -24.99
CA GLN A 331 -9.54 13.27 -23.76
C GLN A 331 -9.63 12.01 -22.89
N GLN A 332 -10.80 11.38 -22.80
CA GLN A 332 -10.99 10.08 -22.11
C GLN A 332 -10.07 9.00 -22.67
N ALA A 333 -9.98 8.91 -24.01
CA ALA A 333 -9.09 7.94 -24.66
C ALA A 333 -7.60 8.16 -24.30
N VAL A 334 -7.16 9.42 -24.13
CA VAL A 334 -5.79 9.73 -23.67
C VAL A 334 -5.59 9.33 -22.22
N VAL A 335 -6.57 9.56 -21.35
CA VAL A 335 -6.52 9.15 -19.94
C VAL A 335 -6.40 7.64 -19.84
N ASP A 336 -7.20 6.89 -20.61
CA ASP A 336 -7.16 5.44 -20.64
C ASP A 336 -5.83 4.90 -21.19
N GLU A 337 -5.28 5.51 -22.26
CA GLU A 337 -3.97 5.13 -22.79
C GLU A 337 -2.86 5.36 -21.75
N CYS A 338 -2.86 6.51 -21.09
CA CYS A 338 -1.89 6.79 -20.00
C CYS A 338 -2.07 5.84 -18.82
N GLY A 339 -3.31 5.52 -18.46
CA GLY A 339 -3.64 4.60 -17.38
C GLY A 339 -3.13 3.18 -17.65
N GLN A 340 -3.38 2.64 -18.85
CA GLN A 340 -2.90 1.32 -19.24
C GLN A 340 -1.38 1.24 -19.27
N LYS A 341 -0.70 2.25 -19.83
CA LYS A 341 0.78 2.31 -19.82
C LYS A 341 1.35 2.38 -18.40
N ALA A 342 0.71 3.10 -17.50
CA ALA A 342 1.11 3.15 -16.11
C ALA A 342 0.94 1.81 -15.40
N VAL A 343 -0.12 1.05 -15.71
CA VAL A 343 -0.34 -0.32 -15.23
C VAL A 343 0.72 -1.28 -15.77
N GLU A 344 1.03 -1.22 -17.07
CA GLU A 344 2.10 -2.04 -17.67
C GLU A 344 3.45 -1.76 -16.99
N TYR A 345 3.77 -0.49 -16.75
CA TYR A 345 4.98 -0.08 -16.05
C TYR A 345 5.01 -0.60 -14.61
N GLU A 346 3.92 -0.44 -13.87
CA GLU A 346 3.81 -0.87 -12.47
C GLU A 346 3.99 -2.39 -12.35
N ARG A 347 3.27 -3.20 -13.15
CA ARG A 347 3.45 -4.66 -13.21
C ARG A 347 4.91 -5.04 -13.53
N TYR A 348 5.55 -4.33 -14.45
CA TYR A 348 6.93 -4.59 -14.84
C TYR A 348 7.92 -4.35 -13.68
N ILE A 349 7.84 -3.20 -13.01
CA ILE A 349 8.75 -2.88 -11.90
C ILE A 349 8.47 -3.76 -10.67
N ASN A 350 7.20 -4.09 -10.42
CA ASN A 350 6.79 -4.96 -9.32
C ASN A 350 7.45 -6.35 -9.46
N ARG A 351 7.25 -7.02 -10.58
CA ARG A 351 7.79 -8.36 -10.87
C ARG A 351 9.32 -8.41 -10.98
N SER A 352 9.94 -7.36 -11.52
CA SER A 352 11.39 -7.32 -11.70
C SER A 352 12.19 -7.15 -10.41
N SER A 353 11.54 -6.70 -9.30
CA SER A 353 12.21 -6.39 -8.05
C SER A 353 12.38 -7.58 -7.10
N ASP A 354 11.60 -8.64 -7.21
CA ASP A 354 11.53 -9.74 -6.24
C ASP A 354 12.90 -10.40 -5.95
N ASN A 355 13.66 -10.73 -6.99
CA ASN A 355 14.95 -11.38 -6.80
C ASN A 355 15.97 -10.47 -6.10
N GLU A 356 16.03 -9.20 -6.49
CA GLU A 356 16.93 -8.23 -5.84
C GLU A 356 16.55 -8.00 -4.38
N ILE A 357 15.25 -7.89 -4.08
CA ILE A 357 14.73 -7.74 -2.72
C ILE A 357 15.15 -8.94 -1.88
N LYS A 358 14.94 -10.15 -2.37
CA LYS A 358 15.26 -11.39 -1.68
C LYS A 358 16.76 -11.49 -1.36
N GLU A 359 17.65 -11.31 -2.34
CA GLU A 359 19.09 -11.30 -2.14
C GLU A 359 19.53 -10.23 -1.12
N ARG A 360 18.92 -9.06 -1.16
CA ARG A 360 19.20 -7.98 -0.22
C ARG A 360 18.76 -8.32 1.20
N TRP A 361 17.58 -8.89 1.37
CA TRP A 361 17.09 -9.26 2.70
C TRP A 361 17.91 -10.38 3.34
N GLU A 362 18.29 -11.40 2.56
CA GLU A 362 19.19 -12.45 3.03
C GLU A 362 20.55 -11.88 3.47
N SER A 363 21.17 -11.08 2.61
CA SER A 363 22.55 -10.62 2.82
C SER A 363 22.67 -9.48 3.83
N LYS A 364 21.71 -8.54 3.89
CA LYS A 364 21.78 -7.34 4.73
C LYS A 364 20.92 -7.41 5.99
N ASN A 365 19.74 -8.01 5.90
CA ASN A 365 18.80 -8.07 7.01
C ASN A 365 18.83 -9.40 7.75
N GLY A 366 19.44 -10.45 7.17
CA GLY A 366 19.52 -11.78 7.75
C GLY A 366 18.16 -12.49 7.78
N VAL A 367 17.26 -12.16 6.84
CA VAL A 367 15.96 -12.83 6.71
C VAL A 367 16.17 -14.25 6.22
N THR A 368 15.52 -15.19 6.87
CA THR A 368 15.48 -16.60 6.45
C THR A 368 14.25 -16.80 5.57
N PHE A 369 14.49 -17.20 4.33
CA PHE A 369 13.43 -17.59 3.40
C PHE A 369 13.11 -19.08 3.49
N THR A 370 11.82 -19.40 3.48
CA THR A 370 11.32 -20.77 3.25
C THR A 370 10.70 -20.80 1.87
N GLU A 371 11.30 -21.56 0.97
CA GLU A 371 10.81 -21.67 -0.41
C GLU A 371 9.56 -22.54 -0.48
N LYS A 372 8.67 -22.25 -1.43
CA LYS A 372 7.45 -23.03 -1.67
C LYS A 372 7.73 -24.53 -1.86
N ALA A 373 8.86 -24.88 -2.45
CA ALA A 373 9.29 -26.28 -2.66
C ALA A 373 9.60 -27.00 -1.35
N ASP A 374 9.93 -26.28 -0.28
CA ASP A 374 10.25 -26.82 1.05
C ASP A 374 9.03 -26.83 1.98
N MET A 375 7.85 -26.45 1.47
CA MET A 375 6.60 -26.35 2.22
C MET A 375 5.63 -27.47 1.86
N ASP A 376 4.86 -27.93 2.83
CA ASP A 376 3.69 -28.80 2.65
C ASP A 376 2.47 -27.96 2.20
N ILE A 377 2.48 -27.50 0.96
CA ILE A 377 1.42 -26.68 0.37
C ILE A 377 0.07 -27.41 0.41
N ASP A 378 0.04 -28.73 0.29
CA ASP A 378 -1.18 -29.53 0.35
C ASP A 378 -1.87 -29.42 1.72
N SER A 379 -1.10 -29.26 2.81
CA SER A 379 -1.67 -29.05 4.14
C SER A 379 -2.43 -27.72 4.23
N PHE A 380 -1.93 -26.65 3.60
CA PHE A 380 -2.58 -25.35 3.53
C PHE A 380 -3.82 -25.37 2.65
N LYS A 381 -3.73 -26.00 1.45
CA LYS A 381 -4.87 -26.16 0.54
C LYS A 381 -6.01 -26.92 1.23
N LYS A 382 -5.70 -28.01 1.92
CA LYS A 382 -6.68 -28.80 2.64
C LYS A 382 -7.37 -28.04 3.78
N ALA A 383 -6.65 -27.18 4.46
CA ALA A 383 -7.22 -26.39 5.57
C ALA A 383 -8.26 -25.36 5.08
N VAL A 384 -8.14 -24.86 3.86
CA VAL A 384 -9.09 -23.91 3.25
C VAL A 384 -10.09 -24.56 2.30
N ASP A 385 -10.14 -25.89 2.28
CA ASP A 385 -11.14 -26.61 1.47
C ASP A 385 -12.57 -26.14 1.79
N GLY A 386 -13.37 -25.82 0.73
CA GLY A 386 -14.70 -25.25 0.85
C GLY A 386 -14.74 -23.77 1.28
N VAL A 387 -13.65 -23.03 1.19
CA VAL A 387 -13.66 -21.58 1.41
C VAL A 387 -14.38 -20.84 0.27
N ASP A 388 -14.33 -21.36 -0.93
CA ASP A 388 -15.08 -20.89 -2.09
C ASP A 388 -16.59 -21.00 -1.88
N ASP A 389 -17.09 -22.13 -1.37
CA ASP A 389 -18.49 -22.30 -0.98
C ASP A 389 -18.89 -21.32 0.14
N TRP A 390 -18.03 -21.11 1.13
CA TRP A 390 -18.22 -20.12 2.17
C TRP A 390 -18.34 -18.72 1.56
N PHE A 391 -17.41 -18.35 0.66
CA PHE A 391 -17.41 -17.07 -0.02
C PHE A 391 -18.70 -16.85 -0.82
N VAL A 392 -19.13 -17.83 -1.63
CA VAL A 392 -20.40 -17.75 -2.39
C VAL A 392 -21.61 -17.58 -1.47
N ASN A 393 -21.57 -18.12 -0.24
CA ASN A 393 -22.66 -17.94 0.72
C ASN A 393 -22.64 -16.56 1.38
N GLU A 394 -21.46 -15.95 1.60
CA GLU A 394 -21.34 -14.56 2.07
C GLU A 394 -21.86 -13.52 1.05
N LEU A 395 -21.90 -13.86 -0.24
CA LEU A 395 -22.46 -13.02 -1.30
C LEU A 395 -24.00 -13.02 -1.36
N LYS A 396 -24.67 -13.90 -0.63
CA LYS A 396 -26.15 -14.05 -0.62
C LYS A 396 -26.82 -13.22 0.48
#